data_a48ab6f9d91d74516816281b3aab5f6c
#
_entry.id   a48ab6f9d91d74516816281b3aab5f6c
#
_cell.length_a   1.000
_cell.length_b   1.000
_cell.length_c   1.000
_cell.angle_alpha   90.00
_cell.angle_beta   90.00
_cell.angle_gamma   90.00
#
_symmetry.space_group_name_H-M   'P 1'
#
loop_
_entity.id
_entity.type
_entity.pdbx_description
1 polymer ?
#
loop_
_entity_poly.entity_id
_entity_poly.type
_entity_poly.pdbx_seq_one_letter_code
_entity_poly.pdbx_strand_id
1 'polypeptide(L)'
;ITHTQQVLGRASYCETLRRCAELAGWEPGPSNVRGPVRKDVNGDQIVQPYIPGGEFKSPAALALCRSRFRYGRGVGTAWYGIGRCASVDKAGAFVELDDGGTAMVLTGATEIGEGLLTVLAQIVAEELGIYPDDVTIGDNDTARTPEAAHAGASRQTYMIGNAAANACRDAKA
;
A
#
# COMPACT_ATOMS: atom_id res chain seq x y z
N ILE A 1 9.51 8.26 -13.48
CA ILE A 1 8.34 9.10 -13.80
C ILE A 1 7.15 8.17 -14.00
N THR A 2 6.04 8.42 -13.32
CA THR A 2 4.79 7.66 -13.46
C THR A 2 4.04 8.08 -14.72
N HIS A 3 2.98 7.33 -15.09
CA HIS A 3 2.05 7.72 -16.15
C HIS A 3 1.34 9.06 -15.89
N THR A 4 1.31 9.50 -14.62
CA THR A 4 0.84 10.84 -14.20
C THR A 4 1.95 11.89 -14.17
N GLN A 5 3.11 11.60 -14.75
CA GLN A 5 4.31 12.45 -14.78
C GLN A 5 4.92 12.80 -13.42
N GLN A 6 4.54 12.10 -12.38
CA GLN A 6 5.10 12.28 -11.05
C GLN A 6 6.54 11.75 -10.99
N VAL A 7 7.46 12.56 -10.50
CA VAL A 7 8.85 12.14 -10.26
C VAL A 7 8.92 11.43 -8.91
N LEU A 8 9.41 10.20 -8.93
CA LEU A 8 9.62 9.41 -7.72
C LEU A 8 11.07 9.47 -7.29
N GLY A 9 11.33 9.82 -6.06
CA GLY A 9 12.68 9.83 -5.49
C GLY A 9 13.28 8.43 -5.34
N ARG A 10 12.48 7.46 -4.92
CA ARG A 10 12.81 6.03 -4.88
C ARG A 10 11.61 5.21 -5.33
N ALA A 11 11.82 4.27 -6.22
CA ALA A 11 10.82 3.30 -6.61
C ALA A 11 11.49 1.93 -6.76
N SER A 12 11.05 0.97 -5.95
CA SER A 12 11.53 -0.41 -5.99
C SER A 12 10.65 -1.33 -6.86
N TYR A 13 9.85 -0.73 -7.75
CA TYR A 13 8.88 -1.45 -8.57
C TYR A 13 9.50 -2.61 -9.36
N CYS A 14 10.61 -2.36 -10.08
CA CYS A 14 11.31 -3.39 -10.84
C CYS A 14 11.91 -4.47 -9.94
N GLU A 15 12.39 -4.08 -8.76
CA GLU A 15 12.94 -5.02 -7.78
C GLU A 15 11.84 -5.91 -7.20
N THR A 16 10.69 -5.33 -6.85
CA THR A 16 9.52 -6.07 -6.37
C THR A 16 9.07 -7.09 -7.41
N LEU A 17 8.96 -6.69 -8.69
CA LEU A 17 8.61 -7.61 -9.77
C LEU A 17 9.63 -8.74 -9.93
N ARG A 18 10.92 -8.43 -9.91
CA ARG A 18 11.99 -9.43 -10.02
C ARG A 18 11.90 -10.41 -8.86
N ARG A 19 11.75 -9.91 -7.64
CA ARG A 19 11.66 -10.75 -6.45
C ARG A 19 10.41 -11.64 -6.45
N CYS A 20 9.29 -11.13 -6.89
CA CYS A 20 8.07 -11.93 -7.06
C CYS A 20 8.27 -13.03 -8.11
N ALA A 21 8.91 -12.71 -9.23
CA ALA A 21 9.20 -13.70 -10.27
C ALA A 21 10.13 -14.81 -9.76
N GLU A 22 11.21 -14.44 -9.05
CA GLU A 22 12.13 -15.39 -8.42
C GLU A 22 11.40 -16.32 -7.43
N LEU A 23 10.61 -15.76 -6.51
CA LEU A 23 9.85 -16.54 -5.53
C LEU A 23 8.81 -17.44 -6.17
N ALA A 24 8.25 -17.03 -7.30
CA ALA A 24 7.33 -17.85 -8.09
C ALA A 24 8.03 -18.90 -8.96
N GLY A 25 9.37 -18.95 -8.96
CA GLY A 25 10.14 -19.78 -9.87
C GLY A 25 9.89 -19.43 -11.33
N TRP A 26 9.71 -18.14 -11.61
CA TRP A 26 9.47 -17.63 -12.95
C TRP A 26 10.72 -16.91 -13.44
N GLU A 27 11.41 -17.53 -14.38
CA GLU A 27 12.50 -16.86 -15.09
C GLU A 27 11.93 -15.93 -16.17
N PRO A 28 12.27 -14.64 -16.16
CA PRO A 28 11.86 -13.74 -17.22
C PRO A 28 12.53 -14.20 -18.53
N GLY A 29 11.74 -14.75 -19.42
CA GLY A 29 12.19 -14.98 -20.80
C GLY A 29 12.45 -13.65 -21.51
N PRO A 30 13.15 -13.66 -22.66
CA PRO A 30 13.33 -12.46 -23.46
C PRO A 30 11.96 -11.84 -23.76
N SER A 31 11.87 -10.54 -23.62
CA SER A 31 10.65 -9.72 -23.60
C SER A 31 9.73 -9.83 -24.85
N ASN A 32 10.05 -10.68 -25.79
CA ASN A 32 9.34 -10.85 -27.06
C ASN A 32 8.78 -12.25 -27.30
N VAL A 33 8.85 -13.14 -26.33
CA VAL A 33 8.31 -14.49 -26.52
C VAL A 33 6.81 -14.49 -26.22
N ARG A 34 6.03 -14.04 -27.17
CA ARG A 34 4.74 -14.68 -27.39
C ARG A 34 5.08 -16.12 -27.77
N GLY A 35 4.85 -17.07 -26.87
CA GLY A 35 4.98 -18.48 -27.21
C GLY A 35 4.21 -18.76 -28.49
N PRO A 36 4.58 -19.79 -29.28
CA PRO A 36 3.93 -20.07 -30.53
C PRO A 36 2.42 -20.20 -30.28
N VAL A 37 1.67 -19.30 -30.89
CA VAL A 37 0.22 -19.35 -30.87
C VAL A 37 -0.16 -20.62 -31.67
N ARG A 38 -0.47 -21.70 -30.99
CA ARG A 38 -1.06 -22.86 -31.63
C ARG A 38 -2.56 -22.63 -31.77
N LYS A 39 -3.09 -22.94 -32.93
CA LYS A 39 -4.52 -22.96 -33.19
C LYS A 39 -5.03 -24.40 -32.98
N ASP A 40 -6.21 -24.52 -32.40
CA ASP A 40 -6.92 -25.81 -32.33
C ASP A 40 -7.51 -26.17 -33.71
N VAL A 41 -8.19 -27.31 -33.76
CA VAL A 41 -8.84 -27.80 -35.00
C VAL A 41 -9.93 -26.86 -35.54
N ASN A 42 -10.42 -25.93 -34.72
CA ASN A 42 -11.44 -24.95 -35.06
C ASN A 42 -10.82 -23.57 -35.43
N GLY A 43 -9.49 -23.44 -35.35
CA GLY A 43 -8.80 -22.19 -35.60
C GLY A 43 -8.69 -21.27 -34.40
N ASP A 44 -9.16 -21.66 -33.23
CA ASP A 44 -9.05 -20.89 -32.01
C ASP A 44 -7.62 -20.91 -31.44
N GLN A 45 -7.19 -19.78 -30.92
CA GLN A 45 -5.86 -19.66 -30.34
C GLN A 45 -5.74 -20.48 -29.06
N ILE A 46 -4.94 -21.55 -29.09
CA ILE A 46 -4.54 -22.27 -27.89
C ILE A 46 -3.39 -21.51 -27.26
N VAL A 47 -3.67 -20.73 -26.22
CA VAL A 47 -2.61 -20.18 -25.38
C VAL A 47 -2.04 -21.33 -24.56
N GLN A 48 -0.91 -21.87 -24.98
CA GLN A 48 -0.17 -22.81 -24.15
C GLN A 48 0.40 -22.05 -22.95
N PRO A 49 0.16 -22.52 -21.72
CA PRO A 49 0.82 -21.95 -20.55
C PRO A 49 2.33 -22.06 -20.75
N TYR A 50 3.03 -20.93 -20.66
CA TYR A 50 4.47 -20.96 -20.55
C TYR A 50 4.84 -21.65 -19.25
N ILE A 51 5.57 -22.76 -19.37
CA ILE A 51 6.09 -23.50 -18.23
C ILE A 51 7.57 -23.21 -18.18
N PRO A 52 8.05 -22.42 -17.20
CA PRO A 52 9.47 -22.23 -17.04
C PRO A 52 10.16 -23.56 -16.77
N GLY A 53 11.19 -23.88 -17.53
CA GLY A 53 12.01 -25.08 -17.32
C GLY A 53 11.57 -26.35 -18.04
N GLY A 54 10.62 -26.30 -18.95
CA GLY A 54 10.49 -27.25 -20.10
C GLY A 54 10.10 -28.69 -19.84
N GLU A 55 10.13 -29.22 -18.63
CA GLU A 55 9.74 -30.61 -18.36
C GLU A 55 8.92 -30.76 -17.10
N PHE A 56 7.73 -31.33 -17.25
CA PHE A 56 6.94 -31.82 -16.10
C PHE A 56 7.62 -33.07 -15.53
N LYS A 57 8.47 -32.87 -14.54
CA LYS A 57 9.23 -33.98 -13.92
C LYS A 57 8.45 -34.74 -12.85
N SER A 58 7.22 -34.33 -12.52
CA SER A 58 6.42 -35.03 -11.51
C SER A 58 5.19 -35.71 -12.11
N PRO A 59 4.80 -36.93 -11.62
CA PRO A 59 3.57 -37.60 -12.02
C PRO A 59 2.32 -36.75 -11.81
N ALA A 60 2.30 -35.92 -10.76
CA ALA A 60 1.19 -35.01 -10.48
C ALA A 60 1.05 -33.91 -11.54
N ALA A 61 2.17 -33.34 -12.03
CA ALA A 61 2.15 -32.35 -13.10
C ALA A 61 1.68 -32.95 -14.44
N LEU A 62 2.05 -34.20 -14.73
CA LEU A 62 1.58 -34.93 -15.90
C LEU A 62 0.08 -35.27 -15.82
N ALA A 63 -0.43 -35.63 -14.65
CA ALA A 63 -1.86 -35.86 -14.41
C ALA A 63 -2.66 -34.56 -14.59
N LEU A 64 -2.12 -33.42 -14.14
CA LEU A 64 -2.70 -32.10 -14.33
C LEU A 64 -2.80 -31.71 -15.82
N CYS A 65 -1.79 -32.03 -16.62
CA CYS A 65 -1.80 -31.80 -18.07
C CYS A 65 -2.86 -32.61 -18.82
N ARG A 66 -3.26 -33.77 -18.29
CA ARG A 66 -4.31 -34.64 -18.87
C ARG A 66 -5.71 -34.24 -18.40
N SER A 67 -5.85 -33.37 -17.42
CA SER A 67 -7.14 -32.90 -16.93
C SER A 67 -7.79 -31.91 -17.93
N ARG A 68 -9.10 -31.68 -17.78
CA ARG A 68 -9.80 -30.63 -18.53
C ARG A 68 -9.38 -29.22 -18.11
N PHE A 69 -8.66 -29.07 -17.02
CA PHE A 69 -8.19 -27.80 -16.51
C PHE A 69 -6.88 -27.40 -17.20
N ARG A 70 -6.73 -26.11 -17.41
CA ARG A 70 -5.49 -25.48 -17.86
C ARG A 70 -5.08 -24.48 -16.81
N TYR A 71 -3.80 -24.41 -16.55
CA TYR A 71 -3.21 -23.52 -15.55
C TYR A 71 -2.28 -22.56 -16.27
N GLY A 72 -2.37 -21.30 -15.88
CA GLY A 72 -1.49 -20.25 -16.36
C GLY A 72 -1.01 -19.41 -15.19
N ARG A 73 0.14 -18.77 -15.37
CA ARG A 73 0.64 -17.76 -14.45
C ARG A 73 0.62 -16.41 -15.14
N GLY A 74 0.26 -15.38 -14.41
CA GLY A 74 0.27 -14.02 -14.87
C GLY A 74 0.84 -13.11 -13.79
N VAL A 75 1.34 -11.97 -14.21
CA VAL A 75 1.77 -10.90 -13.32
C VAL A 75 0.75 -9.78 -13.37
N GLY A 76 0.24 -9.42 -12.21
CA GLY A 76 -0.53 -8.20 -12.02
C GLY A 76 0.28 -7.22 -11.18
N THR A 77 0.23 -5.96 -11.55
CA THR A 77 0.90 -4.90 -10.82
C THR A 77 -0.07 -3.78 -10.55
N ALA A 78 0.13 -3.09 -9.43
CA ALA A 78 -0.64 -1.91 -9.08
C ALA A 78 0.31 -0.76 -8.76
N TRP A 79 -0.13 0.41 -9.11
CA TRP A 79 0.47 1.66 -8.71
C TRP A 79 -0.59 2.50 -8.00
N TYR A 80 -0.27 2.91 -6.77
CA TYR A 80 -1.16 3.76 -6.00
C TYR A 80 -0.34 4.79 -5.21
N GLY A 81 -0.61 6.08 -5.42
CA GLY A 81 0.08 7.16 -4.72
C GLY A 81 -0.48 7.37 -3.32
N ILE A 82 0.31 7.97 -2.45
CA ILE A 82 -0.17 8.49 -1.16
C ILE A 82 -0.89 9.81 -1.42
N GLY A 83 -2.11 9.94 -0.91
CA GLY A 83 -2.90 11.16 -1.01
C GLY A 83 -3.35 11.51 -2.43
N ARG A 84 -3.63 12.77 -2.66
CA ARG A 84 -4.02 13.29 -3.96
C ARG A 84 -2.80 13.56 -4.83
N CYS A 85 -2.54 12.69 -5.80
CA CYS A 85 -1.52 12.96 -6.80
C CYS A 85 -1.85 14.24 -7.57
N ALA A 86 -0.86 15.12 -7.75
CA ALA A 86 -0.95 16.38 -8.51
C ALA A 86 -1.86 17.48 -7.91
N SER A 87 -2.27 17.39 -6.64
CA SER A 87 -2.94 18.47 -5.93
C SER A 87 -2.33 18.68 -4.55
N VAL A 88 -2.54 19.88 -3.99
CA VAL A 88 -2.15 20.15 -2.61
C VAL A 88 -3.03 19.32 -1.69
N ASP A 89 -2.40 18.47 -0.91
CA ASP A 89 -3.05 17.63 0.09
C ASP A 89 -2.69 18.16 1.48
N LYS A 90 -3.69 18.57 2.24
CA LYS A 90 -3.52 19.18 3.55
C LYS A 90 -4.13 18.29 4.63
N ALA A 91 -3.56 18.38 5.83
CA ALA A 91 -4.12 17.79 7.03
C ALA A 91 -3.71 18.64 8.23
N GLY A 92 -4.56 18.69 9.25
CA GLY A 92 -4.31 19.38 10.50
C GLY A 92 -4.53 18.47 11.70
N ALA A 93 -3.81 18.77 12.77
CA ALA A 93 -4.03 18.22 14.08
C ALA A 93 -3.71 19.31 15.13
N PHE A 94 -4.48 19.35 16.21
CA PHE A 94 -4.14 20.08 17.41
C PHE A 94 -3.72 19.08 18.48
N VAL A 95 -2.75 19.44 19.30
CA VAL A 95 -2.33 18.67 20.46
C VAL A 95 -2.43 19.58 21.68
N GLU A 96 -3.23 19.16 22.63
CA GLU A 96 -3.41 19.84 23.92
C GLU A 96 -2.69 19.01 24.98
N LEU A 97 -1.84 19.65 25.78
CA LEU A 97 -1.15 19.04 26.92
C LEU A 97 -1.82 19.52 28.20
N ASP A 98 -2.01 18.61 29.13
CA ASP A 98 -2.46 19.02 30.47
C ASP A 98 -1.35 18.91 31.52
N ASP A 99 -1.57 19.57 32.66
CA ASP A 99 -0.60 19.59 33.75
C ASP A 99 -0.38 18.22 34.39
N GLY A 100 -1.24 17.25 34.12
CA GLY A 100 -1.14 15.86 34.59
C GLY A 100 -0.20 15.02 33.72
N GLY A 101 0.30 15.57 32.60
CA GLY A 101 1.21 14.87 31.69
C GLY A 101 0.49 14.02 30.67
N THR A 102 -0.80 14.22 30.47
CA THR A 102 -1.58 13.58 29.40
C THR A 102 -1.72 14.49 28.19
N ALA A 103 -2.03 13.92 27.05
CA ALA A 103 -2.22 14.65 25.80
C ALA A 103 -3.58 14.34 25.17
N MET A 104 -4.21 15.37 24.59
CA MET A 104 -5.40 15.20 23.75
C MET A 104 -5.07 15.62 22.32
N VAL A 105 -5.43 14.79 21.35
CA VAL A 105 -5.27 15.06 19.92
C VAL A 105 -6.62 15.34 19.30
N LEU A 106 -6.77 16.49 18.67
CA LEU A 106 -7.97 16.89 17.93
C LEU A 106 -7.63 16.90 16.44
N THR A 107 -8.32 16.09 15.67
CA THR A 107 -8.18 16.01 14.21
C THR A 107 -9.51 15.62 13.58
N GLY A 108 -9.78 16.10 12.38
CA GLY A 108 -10.93 15.67 11.58
C GLY A 108 -10.73 14.31 10.89
N ALA A 109 -9.67 13.58 11.22
CA ALA A 109 -9.39 12.27 10.65
C ALA A 109 -10.43 11.22 11.10
N THR A 110 -10.95 10.46 10.17
CA THR A 110 -11.99 9.45 10.42
C THR A 110 -11.40 8.05 10.42
N GLU A 111 -11.59 7.32 11.50
CA GLU A 111 -11.29 5.88 11.59
C GLU A 111 -12.28 5.10 10.72
N ILE A 112 -11.76 4.26 9.84
CA ILE A 112 -12.55 3.38 8.95
C ILE A 112 -12.24 1.89 9.15
N GLY A 113 -11.56 1.56 10.25
CA GLY A 113 -11.19 0.20 10.64
C GLY A 113 -9.72 -0.13 10.36
N GLU A 114 -8.91 0.86 9.93
CA GLU A 114 -7.48 0.67 9.65
C GLU A 114 -6.58 0.86 10.87
N GLY A 115 -7.13 1.30 12.02
CA GLY A 115 -6.38 1.51 13.25
C GLY A 115 -5.71 2.88 13.34
N LEU A 116 -6.21 3.88 12.63
CA LEU A 116 -5.65 5.24 12.62
C LEU A 116 -5.53 5.83 14.03
N LEU A 117 -6.59 5.73 14.85
CA LEU A 117 -6.60 6.35 16.18
C LEU A 117 -5.51 5.77 17.07
N THR A 118 -5.31 4.45 17.02
CA THR A 118 -4.22 3.78 17.73
C THR A 118 -2.84 4.27 17.25
N VAL A 119 -2.66 4.37 15.94
CA VAL A 119 -1.39 4.81 15.36
C VAL A 119 -1.11 6.28 15.71
N LEU A 120 -2.13 7.14 15.72
CA LEU A 120 -1.96 8.54 16.12
C LEU A 120 -1.55 8.65 17.59
N ALA A 121 -2.17 7.88 18.49
CA ALA A 121 -1.76 7.84 19.88
C ALA A 121 -0.29 7.41 20.03
N GLN A 122 0.16 6.42 19.28
CA GLN A 122 1.54 5.97 19.28
C GLN A 122 2.51 7.05 18.76
N ILE A 123 2.17 7.74 17.67
CA ILE A 123 3.01 8.83 17.11
C ILE A 123 3.14 9.97 18.12
N VAL A 124 2.04 10.39 18.73
CA VAL A 124 2.04 11.48 19.71
C VAL A 124 2.80 11.09 20.96
N ALA A 125 2.58 9.87 21.46
CA ALA A 125 3.30 9.33 22.61
C ALA A 125 4.81 9.30 22.37
N GLU A 126 5.27 8.82 21.23
CA GLU A 126 6.69 8.81 20.84
C GLU A 126 7.26 10.23 20.77
N GLU A 127 6.56 11.17 20.12
CA GLU A 127 7.03 12.55 20.00
C GLU A 127 7.06 13.27 21.36
N LEU A 128 6.14 13.00 22.26
CA LEU A 128 6.07 13.64 23.60
C LEU A 128 6.94 12.95 24.64
N GLY A 129 7.25 11.66 24.46
CA GLY A 129 7.96 10.84 25.44
C GLY A 129 7.06 10.35 26.57
N ILE A 130 5.78 10.10 26.29
CA ILE A 130 4.77 9.58 27.23
C ILE A 130 4.28 8.20 26.78
N TYR A 131 3.41 7.54 27.55
CA TYR A 131 2.80 6.30 27.14
C TYR A 131 1.62 6.52 26.18
N PRO A 132 1.35 5.62 25.22
CA PRO A 132 0.18 5.72 24.35
C PRO A 132 -1.15 5.77 25.11
N ASP A 133 -1.23 5.14 26.29
CA ASP A 133 -2.41 5.16 27.16
C ASP A 133 -2.67 6.54 27.77
N ASP A 134 -1.68 7.43 27.81
CA ASP A 134 -1.79 8.81 28.27
C ASP A 134 -2.21 9.76 27.13
N VAL A 135 -2.45 9.23 25.92
CA VAL A 135 -2.90 10.00 24.76
C VAL A 135 -4.36 9.68 24.44
N THR A 136 -5.20 10.68 24.50
CA THR A 136 -6.61 10.60 24.09
C THR A 136 -6.81 11.22 22.72
N ILE A 137 -7.51 10.53 21.82
CA ILE A 137 -7.94 11.10 20.55
C ILE A 137 -9.37 11.61 20.76
N GLY A 138 -9.55 12.91 20.59
CA GLY A 138 -10.86 13.56 20.77
C GLY A 138 -11.85 13.23 19.65
N ASP A 139 -13.11 13.50 19.90
CA ASP A 139 -14.19 13.27 18.95
C ASP A 139 -14.05 14.14 17.69
N ASN A 140 -14.47 13.60 16.55
CA ASN A 140 -14.50 14.28 15.27
C ASN A 140 -15.67 15.27 15.22
N ASP A 141 -15.44 16.48 15.70
CA ASP A 141 -16.38 17.59 15.64
C ASP A 141 -15.81 18.71 14.77
N THR A 142 -16.47 18.98 13.65
CA THR A 142 -16.04 20.02 12.70
C THR A 142 -15.99 21.43 13.29
N ALA A 143 -16.62 21.67 14.43
CA ALA A 143 -16.54 22.92 15.15
C ALA A 143 -15.23 23.07 15.96
N ARG A 144 -14.54 21.93 16.23
CA ARG A 144 -13.38 21.87 17.12
C ARG A 144 -12.12 21.35 16.44
N THR A 145 -12.29 20.51 15.41
CA THR A 145 -11.18 19.83 14.76
C THR A 145 -10.74 20.53 13.49
N PRO A 146 -9.44 20.57 13.20
CA PRO A 146 -8.95 21.08 11.92
C PRO A 146 -9.29 20.14 10.77
N GLU A 147 -9.28 20.68 9.55
CA GLU A 147 -9.52 19.85 8.35
C GLU A 147 -8.47 18.74 8.24
N ALA A 148 -8.94 17.53 7.97
CA ALA A 148 -8.10 16.37 7.75
C ALA A 148 -8.24 15.75 6.35
N ALA A 149 -9.12 16.29 5.52
CA ALA A 149 -9.54 15.78 4.23
C ALA A 149 -10.08 14.34 4.30
N HIS A 150 -10.09 13.59 3.20
CA HIS A 150 -10.72 12.28 3.14
C HIS A 150 -9.81 11.15 3.66
N ALA A 151 -10.43 10.09 4.17
CA ALA A 151 -9.76 8.81 4.40
C ALA A 151 -9.60 8.08 3.05
N GLY A 152 -8.38 7.79 2.65
CA GLY A 152 -8.11 7.09 1.40
C GLY A 152 -6.70 7.31 0.89
N ALA A 153 -6.30 6.55 -0.11
CA ALA A 153 -4.99 6.63 -0.74
C ALA A 153 -3.82 6.60 0.27
N SER A 154 -3.96 5.84 1.34
CA SER A 154 -2.95 5.67 2.41
C SER A 154 -2.45 7.00 3.01
N ARG A 155 -3.28 8.06 2.95
CA ARG A 155 -2.85 9.40 3.37
C ARG A 155 -2.97 9.66 4.85
N GLN A 156 -3.90 8.96 5.53
CA GLN A 156 -4.23 9.30 6.92
C GLN A 156 -3.00 9.26 7.83
N THR A 157 -2.39 8.10 8.00
CA THR A 157 -1.19 7.97 8.85
C THR A 157 -0.06 8.89 8.38
N TYR A 158 0.14 9.03 7.07
CA TYR A 158 1.21 9.88 6.55
C TYR A 158 0.96 11.37 6.76
N MET A 159 -0.21 11.86 6.37
CA MET A 159 -0.50 13.30 6.43
C MET A 159 -0.87 13.75 7.86
N ILE A 160 -1.79 13.01 8.49
CA ILE A 160 -2.27 13.35 9.83
C ILE A 160 -1.22 13.03 10.88
N GLY A 161 -0.54 11.91 10.75
CA GLY A 161 0.56 11.55 11.65
C GLY A 161 1.67 12.60 11.65
N ASN A 162 2.06 13.12 10.47
CA ASN A 162 3.01 14.23 10.39
C ASN A 162 2.45 15.54 10.98
N ALA A 163 1.15 15.82 10.79
CA ALA A 163 0.52 16.99 11.39
C ALA A 163 0.54 16.90 12.92
N ALA A 164 0.19 15.76 13.48
CA ALA A 164 0.23 15.50 14.92
C ALA A 164 1.66 15.59 15.48
N ALA A 165 2.63 14.96 14.79
CA ALA A 165 4.04 15.05 15.19
C ALA A 165 4.57 16.48 15.19
N ASN A 166 4.19 17.29 14.18
CA ASN A 166 4.57 18.69 14.15
C ASN A 166 3.91 19.48 15.29
N ALA A 167 2.61 19.27 15.57
CA ALA A 167 1.92 19.90 16.69
C ALA A 167 2.59 19.56 18.04
N CYS A 168 3.05 18.32 18.22
CA CYS A 168 3.81 17.92 19.41
C CYS A 168 5.13 18.68 19.54
N ARG A 169 5.84 18.88 18.43
CA ARG A 169 7.10 19.63 18.42
C ARG A 169 6.88 21.09 18.74
N ASP A 170 5.82 21.70 18.20
CA ASP A 170 5.44 23.08 18.50
C ASP A 170 5.05 23.24 19.98
N ALA A 171 4.35 22.26 20.58
CA ALA A 171 3.98 22.27 21.99
C ALA A 171 5.18 22.09 22.94
N LYS A 172 6.29 21.55 22.47
CA LYS A 172 7.52 21.37 23.25
C LYS A 172 8.50 22.54 23.14
N ALA A 173 8.28 23.45 22.18
CA ALA A 173 9.15 24.60 21.92
C ALA A 173 8.89 25.77 22.86
#